data_681402f60f1b6fd52011389c917173fa
#
_entry.id   681402f60f1b6fd52011389c917173fa
#
_cell.length_a   1.000
_cell.length_b   1.000
_cell.length_c   1.000
_cell.angle_alpha   90.00
_cell.angle_beta   90.00
_cell.angle_gamma   90.00
#
_symmetry.space_group_name_H-M   'P 1'
#
loop_
_entity.id
_entity.type
_entity.pdbx_description
1 polymer ?
#
loop_
_entity_poly.entity_id
_entity_poly.type
_entity_poly.pdbx_seq_one_letter_code
_entity_poly.pdbx_strand_id
1 'polypeptide(L)'
;MKTVHIEVIHEGEHCIPCVYMALVVEEVAKDYGDALTWEKVIITKKEGALRFDELAQKHGGLPPVPSIYIDGELVFDMTPGPDILREVLDRMMQPKHDSKEKF
;
A
#
# COMPACT_ATOMS: atom_id res chain seq x y z
N MET A 1 -11.76 13.94 6.87
CA MET A 1 -11.39 12.69 6.21
C MET A 1 -9.99 12.29 6.56
N LYS A 2 -9.77 11.02 6.77
CA LYS A 2 -8.46 10.53 7.13
C LYS A 2 -7.58 10.41 5.90
N THR A 3 -6.32 10.74 6.02
CA THR A 3 -5.37 10.54 4.92
C THR A 3 -4.67 9.20 5.11
N VAL A 4 -4.22 8.60 4.04
CA VAL A 4 -3.50 7.32 4.11
C VAL A 4 -2.25 7.37 3.25
N HIS A 5 -1.31 6.51 3.56
CA HIS A 5 -0.06 6.41 2.80
C HIS A 5 0.15 4.96 2.38
N ILE A 6 0.39 4.75 1.11
CA ILE A 6 0.62 3.42 0.55
C ILE A 6 2.10 3.23 0.27
N GLU A 7 2.62 2.06 0.63
CA GLU A 7 3.97 1.67 0.24
C GLU A 7 3.84 0.41 -0.60
N VAL A 8 4.41 0.44 -1.80
CA VAL A 8 4.44 -0.73 -2.68
C VAL A 8 5.82 -1.36 -2.55
N ILE A 9 5.89 -2.56 -2.00
CA ILE A 9 7.17 -3.26 -1.85
C ILE A 9 7.56 -3.77 -3.23
N HIS A 10 8.75 -3.41 -3.69
CA HIS A 10 9.09 -3.48 -5.11
C HIS A 10 10.56 -3.89 -5.27
N GLU A 11 10.85 -4.78 -6.19
CA GLU A 11 12.21 -5.18 -6.42
C GLU A 11 12.94 -4.33 -7.44
N GLY A 12 12.25 -3.57 -8.22
CA GLY A 12 12.84 -2.75 -9.27
C GLY A 12 12.15 -3.02 -10.60
N GLU A 13 12.56 -2.29 -11.62
CA GLU A 13 11.88 -2.35 -12.91
C GLU A 13 11.95 -3.71 -13.60
N HIS A 14 12.88 -4.57 -13.19
CA HIS A 14 12.95 -5.90 -13.76
C HIS A 14 11.84 -6.83 -13.26
N CYS A 15 11.16 -6.43 -12.21
CA CYS A 15 10.10 -7.25 -11.63
C CYS A 15 8.77 -6.83 -12.23
N ILE A 16 8.27 -7.57 -13.19
CA ILE A 16 7.03 -7.23 -13.88
C ILE A 16 5.82 -7.17 -12.93
N PRO A 17 5.62 -8.14 -12.04
CA PRO A 17 4.49 -8.01 -11.11
C PRO A 17 4.60 -6.77 -10.23
N CYS A 18 5.82 -6.37 -9.87
CA CYS A 18 6.03 -5.18 -9.06
C CYS A 18 5.61 -3.93 -9.83
N VAL A 19 6.04 -3.85 -11.09
CA VAL A 19 5.69 -2.72 -11.94
C VAL A 19 4.19 -2.63 -12.11
N TYR A 20 3.54 -3.75 -12.33
CA TYR A 20 2.11 -3.77 -12.54
C TYR A 20 1.35 -3.31 -11.29
N MET A 21 1.79 -3.78 -10.12
CA MET A 21 1.15 -3.38 -8.86
C MET A 21 1.28 -1.86 -8.65
N ALA A 22 2.48 -1.33 -8.94
CA ALA A 22 2.70 0.11 -8.79
C ALA A 22 1.81 0.91 -9.75
N LEU A 23 1.59 0.38 -10.96
CA LEU A 23 0.74 1.08 -11.92
C LEU A 23 -0.71 1.12 -11.44
N VAL A 24 -1.19 0.05 -10.82
CA VAL A 24 -2.55 0.05 -10.28
C VAL A 24 -2.67 1.09 -9.17
N VAL A 25 -1.68 1.17 -8.28
CA VAL A 25 -1.71 2.15 -7.21
C VAL A 25 -1.66 3.56 -7.78
N GLU A 26 -0.80 3.79 -8.77
CA GLU A 26 -0.68 5.11 -9.36
C GLU A 26 -2.00 5.55 -9.98
N GLU A 27 -2.66 4.65 -10.68
CA GLU A 27 -3.92 4.97 -11.33
C GLU A 27 -5.01 5.30 -10.30
N VAL A 28 -5.11 4.49 -9.27
CA VAL A 28 -6.14 4.70 -8.24
C VAL A 28 -5.85 5.97 -7.44
N ALA A 29 -4.57 6.25 -7.18
CA ALA A 29 -4.21 7.42 -6.38
C ALA A 29 -4.69 8.72 -6.98
N LYS A 30 -4.85 8.77 -8.31
CA LYS A 30 -5.31 9.98 -8.95
C LYS A 30 -6.68 10.40 -8.46
N ASP A 31 -7.49 9.48 -7.99
CA ASP A 31 -8.85 9.79 -7.57
C ASP A 31 -8.92 10.37 -6.16
N TYR A 32 -7.81 10.35 -5.43
CA TYR A 32 -7.84 10.74 -4.02
C TYR A 32 -7.09 12.05 -3.71
N GLY A 33 -6.37 12.59 -4.67
CA GLY A 33 -5.69 13.87 -4.47
C GLY A 33 -4.80 13.84 -3.23
N ASP A 34 -4.92 14.85 -2.39
CA ASP A 34 -4.07 14.96 -1.22
C ASP A 34 -4.40 13.99 -0.10
N ALA A 35 -5.50 13.27 -0.21
CA ALA A 35 -5.88 12.33 0.84
C ALA A 35 -5.05 11.05 0.77
N LEU A 36 -4.35 10.81 -0.35
CA LEU A 36 -3.56 9.60 -0.52
C LEU A 36 -2.18 9.95 -1.02
N THR A 37 -1.16 9.46 -0.32
CA THR A 37 0.21 9.53 -0.83
C THR A 37 0.70 8.11 -1.02
N TRP A 38 1.69 7.92 -1.89
CA TRP A 38 2.22 6.59 -2.09
C TRP A 38 3.65 6.64 -2.60
N GLU A 39 4.36 5.53 -2.39
CA GLU A 39 5.71 5.45 -2.89
C GLU A 39 6.09 3.99 -3.12
N LYS A 40 7.12 3.77 -3.92
CA LYS A 40 7.68 2.46 -4.11
C LYS A 40 8.79 2.29 -3.08
N VAL A 41 8.75 1.17 -2.37
CA VAL A 41 9.84 0.80 -1.46
C VAL A 41 10.69 -0.18 -2.24
N ILE A 42 11.73 0.32 -2.91
CA ILE A 42 12.54 -0.50 -3.81
C ILE A 42 13.65 -1.16 -3.00
N ILE A 43 13.47 -2.46 -2.76
CA ILE A 43 14.32 -3.16 -1.81
C ILE A 43 15.75 -3.36 -2.29
N THR A 44 16.02 -3.12 -3.57
CA THR A 44 17.37 -3.19 -4.08
C THR A 44 18.13 -1.87 -3.89
N LYS A 45 17.46 -0.84 -3.34
CA LYS A 45 18.10 0.42 -3.04
C LYS A 45 18.23 0.55 -1.55
N LYS A 46 19.22 1.32 -1.10
CA LYS A 46 19.51 1.42 0.32
C LYS A 46 18.32 1.84 1.17
N GLU A 47 17.65 2.91 0.78
CA GLU A 47 16.53 3.40 1.56
C GLU A 47 15.39 2.39 1.59
N GLY A 48 15.14 1.75 0.45
CA GLY A 48 14.08 0.76 0.37
C GLY A 48 14.41 -0.48 1.19
N ALA A 49 15.68 -0.87 1.20
CA ALA A 49 16.10 -2.03 1.98
C ALA A 49 15.93 -1.76 3.48
N LEU A 50 16.24 -0.54 3.92
CA LEU A 50 16.07 -0.20 5.33
C LEU A 50 14.61 -0.22 5.73
N ARG A 51 13.74 0.34 4.86
CA ARG A 51 12.31 0.33 5.16
C ARG A 51 11.75 -1.09 5.14
N PHE A 52 12.22 -1.90 4.20
CA PHE A 52 11.80 -3.29 4.11
C PHE A 52 12.14 -4.03 5.41
N ASP A 53 13.33 -3.76 5.94
CA ASP A 53 13.75 -4.39 7.17
C ASP A 53 12.87 -3.96 8.34
N GLU A 54 12.50 -2.68 8.41
CA GLU A 54 11.61 -2.20 9.44
C GLU A 54 10.26 -2.92 9.38
N LEU A 55 9.73 -3.05 8.17
CA LEU A 55 8.46 -3.72 7.99
C LEU A 55 8.56 -5.21 8.31
N ALA A 56 9.70 -5.82 7.99
CA ALA A 56 9.91 -7.23 8.29
C ALA A 56 9.90 -7.47 9.80
N GLN A 57 10.52 -6.58 10.54
CA GLN A 57 10.55 -6.73 11.98
C GLN A 57 9.16 -6.58 12.58
N LYS A 58 8.39 -5.65 12.06
CA LYS A 58 7.05 -5.44 12.55
C LYS A 58 6.13 -6.59 12.19
N HIS A 59 6.32 -7.13 10.98
CA HIS A 59 5.48 -8.20 10.48
C HIS A 59 5.83 -9.57 11.07
N GLY A 60 7.03 -9.72 11.56
CA GLY A 60 7.47 -11.00 12.08
C GLY A 60 8.03 -11.93 11.03
N GLY A 61 8.43 -11.39 9.90
CA GLY A 61 9.00 -12.16 8.79
C GLY A 61 9.13 -11.28 7.59
N LEU A 62 9.71 -11.77 6.51
CA LEU A 62 9.91 -10.96 5.32
C LEU A 62 8.58 -10.64 4.65
N PRO A 63 8.33 -9.38 4.32
CA PRO A 63 7.13 -9.03 3.57
C PRO A 63 7.13 -9.70 2.20
N PRO A 64 5.97 -10.03 1.66
CA PRO A 64 5.90 -10.55 0.29
C PRO A 64 6.33 -9.47 -0.71
N VAL A 65 6.83 -9.88 -1.87
CA VAL A 65 7.23 -8.94 -2.92
C VAL A 65 6.63 -9.41 -4.23
N PRO A 66 5.78 -8.62 -4.88
CA PRO A 66 5.35 -7.30 -4.44
C PRO A 66 4.23 -7.38 -3.40
N SER A 67 4.06 -6.31 -2.67
CA SER A 67 2.93 -6.24 -1.73
C SER A 67 2.57 -4.78 -1.52
N ILE A 68 1.40 -4.53 -0.96
CA ILE A 68 0.93 -3.19 -0.65
C ILE A 68 0.74 -3.08 0.85
N TYR A 69 1.44 -2.11 1.44
CA TYR A 69 1.27 -1.76 2.83
C TYR A 69 0.53 -0.42 2.88
N ILE A 70 -0.43 -0.29 3.75
CA ILE A 70 -1.15 0.96 3.93
C ILE A 70 -0.99 1.35 5.40
N ASP A 71 -0.41 2.53 5.62
CA ASP A 71 -0.13 3.04 6.96
C ASP A 71 0.64 2.01 7.79
N GLY A 72 1.57 1.31 7.14
CA GLY A 72 2.46 0.38 7.84
C GLY A 72 1.92 -1.02 8.03
N GLU A 73 0.72 -1.31 7.53
CA GLU A 73 0.11 -2.64 7.69
C GLU A 73 -0.01 -3.31 6.33
N LEU A 74 0.29 -4.60 6.27
CA LEU A 74 0.17 -5.36 5.04
C LEU A 74 -1.30 -5.52 4.69
N VAL A 75 -1.69 -5.07 3.52
CA VAL A 75 -3.09 -5.18 3.08
C VAL A 75 -3.25 -6.11 1.90
N PHE A 76 -2.32 -6.07 0.94
CA PHE A 76 -2.40 -6.94 -0.23
C PHE A 76 -1.07 -7.62 -0.48
N ASP A 77 -1.08 -8.94 -0.65
CA ASP A 77 0.12 -9.67 -1.02
C ASP A 77 0.07 -10.09 -2.48
N MET A 78 -0.92 -9.63 -3.23
CA MET A 78 -0.96 -9.79 -4.66
C MET A 78 -1.65 -8.57 -5.21
N THR A 79 -1.52 -8.31 -6.50
CA THR A 79 -2.06 -7.10 -7.10
C THR A 79 -3.58 -7.10 -7.09
N PRO A 80 -4.20 -6.14 -6.43
CA PRO A 80 -5.66 -6.06 -6.43
C PRO A 80 -6.13 -5.41 -7.72
N GLY A 81 -7.36 -5.66 -8.08
CA GLY A 81 -7.98 -4.87 -9.13
C GLY A 81 -8.19 -3.45 -8.61
N PRO A 82 -8.27 -2.46 -9.51
CA PRO A 82 -8.45 -1.08 -9.06
C PRO A 82 -9.70 -0.86 -8.24
N ASP A 83 -10.79 -1.55 -8.56
CA ASP A 83 -12.03 -1.38 -7.81
C ASP A 83 -11.92 -1.89 -6.39
N ILE A 84 -11.22 -3.00 -6.21
CA ILE A 84 -11.02 -3.56 -4.87
C ILE A 84 -10.15 -2.63 -4.05
N LEU A 85 -9.09 -2.08 -4.67
CA LEU A 85 -8.23 -1.16 -3.95
C LEU A 85 -9.01 0.09 -3.54
N ARG A 86 -9.85 0.62 -4.42
CA ARG A 86 -10.67 1.78 -4.08
C ARG A 86 -11.62 1.47 -2.93
N GLU A 87 -12.20 0.30 -2.94
CA GLU A 87 -13.12 -0.09 -1.89
C GLU A 87 -12.43 -0.12 -0.52
N VAL A 88 -11.23 -0.69 -0.48
CA VAL A 88 -10.48 -0.77 0.75
C VAL A 88 -10.07 0.63 1.22
N LEU A 89 -9.62 1.48 0.29
CA LEU A 89 -9.20 2.83 0.64
C LEU A 89 -10.38 3.64 1.18
N ASP A 90 -11.53 3.53 0.54
CA ASP A 90 -12.71 4.27 0.98
C ASP A 90 -13.09 3.85 2.39
N ARG A 91 -12.99 2.57 2.68
CA ARG A 91 -13.33 2.06 4.00
C ARG A 91 -12.33 2.56 5.04
N MET A 92 -11.05 2.58 4.69
CA MET A 92 -10.03 3.03 5.62
C MET A 92 -10.07 4.53 5.87
N MET A 93 -10.61 5.30 4.94
CA MET A 93 -10.67 6.74 5.08
C MET A 93 -11.92 7.22 5.79
N GLN A 94 -12.86 6.33 6.04
CA GLN A 94 -14.07 6.74 6.72
C GLN A 94 -13.80 7.03 8.19
N PRO A 95 -14.52 7.97 8.78
CA PRO A 95 -14.37 8.24 10.20
C PRO A 95 -14.76 7.01 10.99
N LYS A 96 -14.00 6.70 12.05
CA LYS A 96 -14.29 5.59 12.82
C LYS A 96 -15.65 5.54 13.42
N HIS A 97 -16.21 6.65 13.83
CA HIS A 97 -17.48 6.61 14.48
C HIS A 97 -18.58 6.16 13.58
N ASP A 98 -18.37 6.16 12.27
CA ASP A 98 -19.38 5.69 11.38
C ASP A 98 -19.75 4.27 11.67
N SER A 99 -18.82 3.48 12.07
CA SER A 99 -19.13 2.11 12.27
C SER A 99 -19.94 1.90 13.50
N LYS A 100 -19.93 2.83 14.41
CA LYS A 100 -20.66 2.66 15.58
C LYS A 100 -22.06 2.96 15.44
N GLU A 101 -22.40 3.72 14.50
CA GLU A 101 -23.71 4.08 14.34
C GLU A 101 -24.55 2.95 14.03
N LYS A 102 -23.98 1.95 13.68
CA LYS A 102 -24.67 0.87 13.34
C LYS A 102 -25.40 0.29 14.38
N PHE A 103 -25.33 0.55 15.28
CA PHE A 103 -26.04 -0.05 16.22
C PHE A 103 -26.36 0.51 17.08
#